data_80542c752913bcb66867568840b0bc31
#
_entry.id   80542c752913bcb66867568840b0bc31
#
_cell.length_a   1.000
_cell.length_b   1.000
_cell.length_c   1.000
_cell.angle_alpha   90.00
_cell.angle_beta   90.00
_cell.angle_gamma   90.00
#
_symmetry.space_group_name_H-M   'P 1'
#
loop_
_entity.id
_entity.type
_entity.pdbx_description
1 polymer ?
#
loop_
_entity_poly.entity_id
_entity_poly.type
_entity_poly.pdbx_seq_one_letter_code
_entity_poly.pdbx_strand_id
1 'polypeptide(L)'
;MKLICLTLLVAQLPTSGDRLPSGPGLAALYPADQGIEKDARVVQVEAFEQQKINQLISDWESVKSERDLSFSDERPQQSGGKKSLLMDRKSGPGGALYRRIKNAEGGFGFEQLFVRYYVKFAEDCGELHHFGTCLGGNNPATAWPSVKAGFPTDGAKSFWSGIEPFGKRWTWDYYTYWCEMGGSPPRGQTWGNSFIHDKSLKVKKGKWICIEQMIKMNDIGDTNGEQALWIDGKLVSHLGKGFPKGRLVFDKFQPGRSGDGVRWNQKENTRDYFKVPEGGSPFAGFRWRTVPELNINFLWLYVYTEKPAGHRIKVWFDDVIVATEYIGPLVAKK
;
A
#
# COMPACT_ATOMS: atom_id res chain seq x y z
N MET A 1 7.46 -51.91 13.26
CA MET A 1 6.61 -50.69 13.22
C MET A 1 7.45 -49.53 13.70
N LYS A 2 7.97 -48.71 12.78
CA LYS A 2 8.74 -47.49 13.14
C LYS A 2 7.76 -46.32 13.17
N LEU A 3 7.57 -45.71 14.34
CA LEU A 3 6.80 -44.52 14.56
C LEU A 3 7.61 -43.35 13.97
N ILE A 4 7.10 -42.72 12.90
CA ILE A 4 7.63 -41.49 12.37
C ILE A 4 6.99 -40.34 13.13
N CYS A 5 7.78 -39.74 14.02
CA CYS A 5 7.35 -38.54 14.75
C CYS A 5 7.44 -37.35 13.78
N LEU A 6 6.29 -36.86 13.30
CA LEU A 6 6.22 -35.63 12.50
C LEU A 6 6.31 -34.44 13.45
N THR A 7 7.48 -33.85 13.54
CA THR A 7 7.66 -32.58 14.26
C THR A 7 7.04 -31.46 13.41
N LEU A 8 5.88 -30.95 13.84
CA LEU A 8 5.35 -29.70 13.33
C LEU A 8 6.34 -28.57 13.71
N LEU A 9 7.02 -28.00 12.72
CA LEU A 9 7.74 -26.75 12.86
C LEU A 9 6.69 -25.63 12.96
N VAL A 10 6.36 -25.23 14.16
CA VAL A 10 5.61 -23.97 14.38
C VAL A 10 6.62 -22.85 14.12
N ALA A 11 6.47 -22.18 12.99
CA ALA A 11 7.22 -20.97 12.71
C ALA A 11 6.85 -19.91 13.77
N GLN A 12 7.81 -19.56 14.62
CA GLN A 12 7.65 -18.47 15.57
C GLN A 12 7.47 -17.17 14.79
N LEU A 13 6.41 -16.42 15.10
CA LEU A 13 6.24 -15.05 14.61
C LEU A 13 7.46 -14.22 15.07
N PRO A 14 8.04 -13.40 14.16
CA PRO A 14 9.18 -12.58 14.52
C PRO A 14 8.81 -11.62 15.65
N THR A 15 9.65 -11.58 16.69
CA THR A 15 9.54 -10.60 17.76
C THR A 15 9.91 -9.21 17.27
N SER A 16 9.37 -8.15 17.85
CA SER A 16 9.69 -6.75 17.52
C SER A 16 11.21 -6.51 17.61
N GLY A 17 11.88 -6.44 16.45
CA GLY A 17 13.34 -6.36 16.33
C GLY A 17 13.91 -7.24 15.23
N ASP A 18 13.20 -8.28 14.81
CA ASP A 18 13.62 -9.14 13.71
C ASP A 18 13.39 -8.43 12.37
N ARG A 19 14.40 -8.52 11.51
CA ARG A 19 14.30 -7.94 10.15
C ARG A 19 13.24 -8.69 9.36
N LEU A 20 12.25 -7.97 8.82
CA LEU A 20 11.24 -8.55 7.94
C LEU A 20 11.88 -9.27 6.75
N PRO A 21 11.25 -10.33 6.22
CA PRO A 21 11.78 -11.12 5.11
C PRO A 21 12.02 -10.28 3.85
N SER A 22 12.82 -10.80 2.95
CA SER A 22 13.02 -10.28 1.59
C SER A 22 13.20 -11.44 0.63
N GLY A 23 12.92 -11.25 -0.65
CA GLY A 23 13.00 -12.29 -1.66
C GLY A 23 11.76 -13.18 -1.67
N PRO A 24 11.91 -14.49 -1.84
CA PRO A 24 10.78 -15.41 -1.89
C PRO A 24 9.98 -15.43 -0.58
N GLY A 25 8.66 -15.40 -0.70
CA GLY A 25 7.71 -15.55 0.40
C GLY A 25 6.74 -16.70 0.14
N LEU A 26 5.46 -16.52 0.48
CA LEU A 26 4.41 -17.51 0.18
C LEU A 26 4.38 -17.94 -1.30
N ALA A 27 4.59 -16.98 -2.22
CA ALA A 27 4.58 -17.23 -3.65
C ALA A 27 5.62 -18.28 -4.09
N ALA A 28 6.66 -18.52 -3.31
CA ALA A 28 7.64 -19.58 -3.61
C ALA A 28 7.05 -20.99 -3.54
N LEU A 29 5.97 -21.18 -2.80
CA LEU A 29 5.26 -22.46 -2.70
C LEU A 29 4.26 -22.67 -3.85
N TYR A 30 3.96 -21.60 -4.60
CA TYR A 30 2.93 -21.53 -5.63
C TYR A 30 3.49 -20.91 -6.92
N PRO A 31 4.33 -21.61 -7.69
CA PRO A 31 4.90 -21.06 -8.91
C PRO A 31 3.85 -20.48 -9.85
N ALA A 32 4.08 -19.25 -10.30
CA ALA A 32 3.12 -18.46 -11.06
C ALA A 32 1.78 -18.22 -10.32
N ASP A 33 1.81 -18.20 -8.98
CA ASP A 33 0.69 -18.09 -8.04
C ASP A 33 -0.39 -19.17 -8.21
N GLN A 34 -0.11 -20.28 -8.88
CA GLN A 34 -1.12 -21.29 -9.12
C GLN A 34 -1.49 -22.05 -7.85
N GLY A 35 -2.75 -21.95 -7.48
CA GLY A 35 -3.29 -22.59 -6.28
C GLY A 35 -3.05 -21.81 -4.99
N ILE A 36 -2.45 -20.62 -5.05
CA ILE A 36 -2.16 -19.79 -3.87
C ILE A 36 -3.43 -19.37 -3.13
N GLU A 37 -4.57 -19.30 -3.83
CA GLU A 37 -5.88 -19.01 -3.26
C GLU A 37 -6.37 -20.07 -2.26
N LYS A 38 -5.74 -21.23 -2.21
CA LYS A 38 -6.05 -22.34 -1.30
C LYS A 38 -5.21 -22.31 -0.03
N ASP A 39 -4.20 -21.46 0.05
CA ASP A 39 -3.39 -21.32 1.26
C ASP A 39 -4.20 -20.61 2.35
N ALA A 40 -4.24 -21.17 3.54
CA ALA A 40 -5.03 -20.64 4.66
C ALA A 40 -4.58 -19.23 5.11
N ARG A 41 -3.36 -18.82 4.75
CA ARG A 41 -2.82 -17.48 5.01
C ARG A 41 -3.26 -16.45 3.98
N VAL A 42 -3.76 -16.88 2.82
CA VAL A 42 -4.25 -16.01 1.75
C VAL A 42 -5.71 -15.68 1.99
N VAL A 43 -6.01 -14.40 2.08
CA VAL A 43 -7.34 -13.88 2.38
C VAL A 43 -8.12 -13.57 1.10
N GLN A 44 -7.39 -13.09 0.07
CA GLN A 44 -8.00 -12.67 -1.18
C GLN A 44 -7.00 -12.74 -2.32
N VAL A 45 -7.48 -13.15 -3.48
CA VAL A 45 -6.75 -13.12 -4.76
C VAL A 45 -7.61 -12.41 -5.80
N GLU A 46 -7.00 -11.50 -6.57
CA GLU A 46 -7.57 -10.89 -7.75
C GLU A 46 -6.53 -10.92 -8.89
N ALA A 47 -6.78 -11.82 -9.85
CA ALA A 47 -5.89 -12.06 -10.99
C ALA A 47 -6.45 -11.49 -12.30
N PHE A 48 -7.59 -10.79 -12.27
CA PHE A 48 -8.24 -10.14 -13.40
C PHE A 48 -8.56 -11.06 -14.58
N GLU A 49 -8.87 -12.34 -14.30
CA GLU A 49 -9.15 -13.37 -15.31
C GLU A 49 -10.63 -13.53 -15.68
N GLN A 50 -11.52 -12.64 -15.22
CA GLN A 50 -12.94 -12.64 -15.57
C GLN A 50 -13.13 -12.56 -17.09
N GLN A 51 -14.16 -13.20 -17.62
CA GLN A 51 -14.43 -13.20 -19.06
C GLN A 51 -14.78 -11.82 -19.61
N LYS A 52 -15.50 -11.03 -18.80
CA LYS A 52 -15.95 -9.69 -19.17
C LYS A 52 -15.70 -8.70 -18.04
N ILE A 53 -15.46 -7.44 -18.39
CA ILE A 53 -15.23 -6.38 -17.42
C ILE A 53 -16.42 -6.18 -16.46
N ASN A 54 -17.65 -6.43 -16.92
CA ASN A 54 -18.83 -6.32 -16.05
C ASN A 54 -18.84 -7.35 -14.92
N GLN A 55 -18.19 -8.49 -15.08
CA GLN A 55 -18.02 -9.46 -14.00
C GLN A 55 -17.09 -8.88 -12.93
N LEU A 56 -15.93 -8.32 -13.34
CA LEU A 56 -15.04 -7.63 -12.42
C LEU A 56 -15.78 -6.53 -11.66
N ILE A 57 -16.58 -5.71 -12.36
CA ILE A 57 -17.36 -4.64 -11.74
C ILE A 57 -18.32 -5.19 -10.68
N SER A 58 -18.96 -6.33 -10.94
CA SER A 58 -19.88 -6.96 -9.98
C SER A 58 -19.17 -7.67 -8.81
N ASP A 59 -17.91 -8.07 -9.00
CA ASP A 59 -17.12 -8.74 -7.95
C ASP A 59 -16.58 -7.74 -6.91
N TRP A 60 -16.52 -6.46 -7.25
CA TRP A 60 -16.06 -5.40 -6.36
C TRP A 60 -17.25 -4.61 -5.79
N GLU A 61 -17.16 -4.24 -4.50
CA GLU A 61 -18.26 -3.56 -3.80
C GLU A 61 -18.54 -2.15 -4.33
N SER A 62 -17.52 -1.48 -4.84
CA SER A 62 -17.67 -0.17 -5.47
C SER A 62 -16.62 0.04 -6.54
N VAL A 63 -17.09 0.47 -7.71
CA VAL A 63 -16.25 0.77 -8.87
C VAL A 63 -16.57 2.18 -9.33
N LYS A 64 -15.55 2.96 -9.69
CA LYS A 64 -15.69 4.30 -10.25
C LYS A 64 -15.01 4.39 -11.60
N SER A 65 -15.56 5.26 -12.46
CA SER A 65 -15.06 5.46 -13.84
C SER A 65 -14.94 4.14 -14.62
N GLU A 66 -15.98 3.31 -14.58
CA GLU A 66 -16.02 1.98 -15.22
C GLU A 66 -15.59 2.01 -16.70
N ARG A 67 -15.90 3.08 -17.41
CA ARG A 67 -15.50 3.31 -18.81
C ARG A 67 -13.97 3.39 -19.02
N ASP A 68 -13.22 3.64 -17.97
CA ASP A 68 -11.77 3.71 -17.97
C ASP A 68 -11.12 2.34 -17.71
N LEU A 69 -11.93 1.31 -17.43
CA LEU A 69 -11.49 -0.04 -17.09
C LEU A 69 -11.64 -0.97 -18.30
N SER A 70 -10.62 -1.78 -18.54
CA SER A 70 -10.65 -2.86 -19.53
C SER A 70 -9.63 -3.94 -19.18
N PHE A 71 -9.76 -5.12 -19.78
CA PHE A 71 -8.70 -6.14 -19.72
C PHE A 71 -7.67 -5.91 -20.82
N SER A 72 -6.45 -6.32 -20.56
CA SER A 72 -5.29 -6.24 -21.44
C SER A 72 -4.53 -7.54 -21.40
N ASP A 73 -3.91 -7.94 -22.53
CA ASP A 73 -3.03 -9.11 -22.60
C ASP A 73 -1.62 -8.83 -22.04
N GLU A 74 -1.34 -7.56 -21.71
CA GLU A 74 -0.12 -7.15 -21.01
C GLU A 74 -0.15 -7.69 -19.56
N ARG A 75 0.84 -8.50 -19.19
CA ARG A 75 0.93 -9.09 -17.86
C ARG A 75 2.38 -9.28 -17.40
N PRO A 76 2.65 -9.51 -16.11
CA PRO A 76 3.98 -9.92 -15.66
C PRO A 76 4.41 -11.23 -16.35
N GLN A 77 5.68 -11.33 -16.74
CA GLN A 77 6.18 -12.48 -17.49
C GLN A 77 5.98 -13.81 -16.74
N GLN A 78 6.06 -13.79 -15.41
CA GLN A 78 5.90 -14.99 -14.58
C GLN A 78 4.45 -15.23 -14.11
N SER A 79 3.51 -14.37 -14.46
CA SER A 79 2.09 -14.56 -14.11
C SER A 79 1.53 -15.83 -14.72
N GLY A 80 0.74 -16.55 -13.92
CA GLY A 80 -0.03 -17.70 -14.39
C GLY A 80 -1.29 -17.33 -15.16
N GLY A 81 -1.66 -16.05 -15.11
CA GLY A 81 -2.83 -15.48 -15.78
C GLY A 81 -2.61 -15.21 -17.27
N LYS A 82 -3.66 -14.73 -17.92
CA LYS A 82 -3.67 -14.35 -19.35
C LYS A 82 -3.95 -12.87 -19.55
N LYS A 83 -4.46 -12.18 -18.52
CA LYS A 83 -4.91 -10.81 -18.60
C LYS A 83 -4.42 -10.03 -17.39
N SER A 84 -4.53 -8.71 -17.51
CA SER A 84 -4.40 -7.77 -16.41
C SER A 84 -5.52 -6.73 -16.49
N LEU A 85 -5.74 -5.99 -15.43
CA LEU A 85 -6.63 -4.82 -15.43
C LEU A 85 -5.87 -3.62 -16.00
N LEU A 86 -6.41 -3.02 -17.05
CA LEU A 86 -5.98 -1.73 -17.58
C LEU A 86 -6.92 -0.63 -17.08
N MET A 87 -6.36 0.36 -16.40
CA MET A 87 -6.98 1.65 -16.12
C MET A 87 -6.43 2.68 -17.11
N ASP A 88 -7.23 2.98 -18.16
CA ASP A 88 -6.88 3.95 -19.21
C ASP A 88 -7.84 5.12 -19.14
N ARG A 89 -7.43 6.16 -18.41
CA ARG A 89 -8.27 7.32 -18.15
C ARG A 89 -8.69 8.03 -19.42
N LYS A 90 -9.97 8.11 -19.65
CA LYS A 90 -10.57 8.84 -20.78
C LYS A 90 -10.87 10.30 -20.41
N SER A 91 -11.48 10.50 -19.26
CA SER A 91 -11.80 11.82 -18.70
C SER A 91 -12.21 11.65 -17.23
N GLY A 92 -12.31 12.74 -16.48
CA GLY A 92 -12.65 12.65 -15.06
C GLY A 92 -11.45 12.29 -14.18
N PRO A 93 -11.68 11.84 -12.96
CA PRO A 93 -10.61 11.64 -11.96
C PRO A 93 -9.76 10.38 -12.18
N GLY A 94 -10.26 9.36 -12.86
CA GLY A 94 -9.62 8.06 -13.05
C GLY A 94 -10.40 6.89 -12.44
N GLY A 95 -9.94 5.66 -12.73
CA GLY A 95 -10.58 4.42 -12.28
C GLY A 95 -10.30 4.09 -10.82
N ALA A 96 -11.28 3.46 -10.16
CA ALA A 96 -11.11 2.96 -8.80
C ALA A 96 -11.95 1.70 -8.56
N LEU A 97 -11.36 0.75 -7.82
CA LEU A 97 -12.01 -0.45 -7.33
C LEU A 97 -11.82 -0.52 -5.81
N TYR A 98 -12.91 -0.68 -5.08
CA TYR A 98 -12.92 -0.76 -3.62
C TYR A 98 -13.70 -1.97 -3.16
N ARG A 99 -13.17 -2.68 -2.17
CA ARG A 99 -13.86 -3.76 -1.48
C ARG A 99 -13.40 -3.91 -0.05
N ARG A 100 -14.31 -4.37 0.80
CA ARG A 100 -13.98 -4.80 2.16
C ARG A 100 -13.34 -6.18 2.13
N ILE A 101 -12.46 -6.41 3.10
CA ILE A 101 -11.76 -7.68 3.28
C ILE A 101 -12.43 -8.43 4.44
N LYS A 102 -13.01 -9.59 4.14
CA LYS A 102 -13.65 -10.47 5.14
C LYS A 102 -12.61 -11.43 5.72
N ASN A 103 -12.69 -11.66 7.02
CA ASN A 103 -11.96 -12.74 7.67
C ASN A 103 -12.67 -14.11 7.46
N ALA A 104 -12.04 -15.18 7.90
CA ALA A 104 -12.57 -16.55 7.74
C ALA A 104 -13.93 -16.78 8.41
N GLU A 105 -14.27 -15.98 9.41
CA GLU A 105 -15.53 -16.04 10.16
C GLU A 105 -16.64 -15.22 9.50
N GLY A 106 -16.34 -14.57 8.36
CA GLY A 106 -17.26 -13.71 7.60
C GLY A 106 -17.40 -12.30 8.15
N GLY A 107 -16.68 -11.96 9.22
CA GLY A 107 -16.57 -10.62 9.78
C GLY A 107 -15.54 -9.76 9.02
N PHE A 108 -15.34 -8.54 9.52
CA PHE A 108 -14.34 -7.61 8.99
C PHE A 108 -13.30 -7.29 10.06
N GLY A 109 -12.03 -7.29 9.67
CA GLY A 109 -10.97 -6.83 10.52
C GLY A 109 -9.81 -7.82 10.66
N PHE A 110 -8.62 -7.26 10.52
CA PHE A 110 -7.34 -7.95 10.68
C PHE A 110 -6.39 -7.09 11.48
N GLU A 111 -5.56 -7.73 12.31
CA GLU A 111 -4.49 -7.08 13.06
C GLU A 111 -3.25 -6.82 12.19
N GLN A 112 -3.03 -7.66 11.19
CA GLN A 112 -1.93 -7.55 10.24
C GLN A 112 -2.36 -8.08 8.88
N LEU A 113 -2.04 -7.33 7.83
CA LEU A 113 -2.19 -7.77 6.45
C LEU A 113 -1.01 -7.32 5.60
N PHE A 114 -0.74 -8.16 4.62
CA PHE A 114 0.14 -7.89 3.49
C PHE A 114 -0.70 -7.79 2.23
N VAL A 115 -0.38 -6.87 1.34
CA VAL A 115 -0.93 -6.82 -0.01
C VAL A 115 0.22 -6.77 -1.00
N ARG A 116 0.28 -7.75 -1.89
CA ARG A 116 1.18 -7.77 -3.02
C ARG A 116 0.39 -7.55 -4.30
N TYR A 117 0.92 -6.74 -5.20
CA TYR A 117 0.39 -6.53 -6.54
C TYR A 117 1.49 -6.23 -7.54
N TYR A 118 1.20 -6.47 -8.79
CA TYR A 118 2.03 -6.01 -9.89
C TYR A 118 1.41 -4.77 -10.52
N VAL A 119 2.25 -3.83 -10.89
CA VAL A 119 1.85 -2.59 -11.55
C VAL A 119 2.78 -2.25 -12.69
N LYS A 120 2.23 -1.74 -13.80
CA LYS A 120 2.96 -1.17 -14.92
C LYS A 120 2.36 0.18 -15.27
N PHE A 121 3.20 1.21 -15.37
CA PHE A 121 2.83 2.51 -15.91
C PHE A 121 3.26 2.57 -17.37
N ALA A 122 2.44 3.13 -18.27
CA ALA A 122 2.86 3.38 -19.64
C ALA A 122 4.11 4.30 -19.64
N GLU A 123 4.98 4.17 -20.62
CA GLU A 123 6.19 5.01 -20.73
C GLU A 123 5.84 6.49 -20.77
N ASP A 124 4.77 6.85 -21.46
CA ASP A 124 4.22 8.19 -21.59
C ASP A 124 3.14 8.53 -20.56
N CYS A 125 2.98 7.70 -19.51
CA CYS A 125 2.02 7.98 -18.44
C CYS A 125 2.35 9.33 -17.79
N GLY A 126 1.38 10.22 -17.78
CA GLY A 126 1.48 11.53 -17.14
C GLY A 126 1.46 11.44 -15.62
N GLU A 127 1.75 12.55 -14.95
CA GLU A 127 1.75 12.58 -13.47
C GLU A 127 0.38 12.22 -12.89
N LEU A 128 0.43 11.44 -11.83
CA LEU A 128 -0.72 11.10 -10.99
C LEU A 128 -0.78 12.08 -9.82
N HIS A 129 -1.99 12.50 -9.43
CA HIS A 129 -2.18 13.21 -8.17
C HIS A 129 -2.10 12.20 -7.03
N HIS A 130 -2.89 11.12 -7.14
CA HIS A 130 -2.81 9.97 -6.26
C HIS A 130 -2.89 8.66 -7.05
N PHE A 131 -2.35 7.64 -6.43
CA PHE A 131 -2.31 6.29 -6.96
C PHE A 131 -2.30 5.34 -5.78
N GLY A 132 -2.77 4.17 -5.97
CA GLY A 132 -2.36 3.19 -5.02
C GLY A 132 -3.12 1.91 -5.05
N THR A 133 -2.48 1.05 -4.34
CA THR A 133 -3.11 0.06 -3.52
C THR A 133 -3.07 0.60 -2.11
N CYS A 134 -4.23 0.79 -1.50
CA CYS A 134 -4.33 1.20 -0.12
C CYS A 134 -4.92 0.08 0.71
N LEU A 135 -4.27 -0.23 1.82
CA LEU A 135 -4.88 -0.93 2.94
C LEU A 135 -5.34 0.09 3.98
N GLY A 136 -6.43 -0.21 4.65
CA GLY A 136 -6.91 0.63 5.72
C GLY A 136 -8.09 0.02 6.45
N GLY A 137 -8.68 0.80 7.35
CA GLY A 137 -9.83 0.41 8.14
C GLY A 137 -10.86 1.51 8.24
N ASN A 138 -12.12 1.09 8.29
CA ASN A 138 -13.26 1.94 8.65
C ASN A 138 -14.01 1.30 9.83
N ASN A 139 -14.54 2.12 10.73
CA ASN A 139 -15.41 1.69 11.82
C ASN A 139 -16.67 2.56 11.84
N PRO A 140 -17.86 2.00 11.50
CA PRO A 140 -18.06 0.65 11.00
C PRO A 140 -17.45 0.42 9.61
N ALA A 141 -17.21 -0.82 9.22
CA ALA A 141 -16.72 -1.19 7.90
C ALA A 141 -17.71 -0.76 6.82
N THR A 142 -17.32 0.21 5.98
CA THR A 142 -18.16 0.81 4.93
C THR A 142 -17.62 0.52 3.54
N ALA A 143 -18.46 0.67 2.51
CA ALA A 143 -18.10 0.44 1.10
C ALA A 143 -17.22 1.56 0.49
N TRP A 144 -16.78 2.53 1.29
CA TRP A 144 -15.80 3.55 0.90
C TRP A 144 -15.03 4.04 2.12
N PRO A 145 -13.76 4.46 1.94
CA PRO A 145 -12.99 5.05 3.02
C PRO A 145 -13.70 6.27 3.59
N SER A 146 -13.76 6.35 4.91
CA SER A 146 -14.32 7.50 5.61
C SER A 146 -13.29 8.59 5.91
N VAL A 147 -12.02 8.39 5.55
CA VAL A 147 -10.97 9.40 5.69
C VAL A 147 -11.31 10.62 4.83
N LYS A 148 -11.27 11.77 5.43
CA LYS A 148 -11.60 13.03 4.80
C LYS A 148 -10.33 13.84 4.54
N ALA A 149 -10.06 14.12 3.26
CA ALA A 149 -8.93 14.94 2.85
C ALA A 149 -8.93 16.30 3.54
N GLY A 150 -7.78 16.72 4.07
CA GLY A 150 -7.61 17.97 4.82
C GLY A 150 -7.89 17.88 6.32
N PHE A 151 -8.34 16.73 6.83
CA PHE A 151 -8.66 16.52 8.25
C PHE A 151 -7.83 15.38 8.84
N PRO A 152 -7.42 15.48 10.12
CA PRO A 152 -6.74 14.39 10.79
C PRO A 152 -7.70 13.23 11.06
N THR A 153 -7.13 12.03 11.22
CA THR A 153 -7.87 10.89 11.74
C THR A 153 -7.83 10.87 13.26
N ASP A 154 -8.88 10.36 13.88
CA ASP A 154 -8.99 10.21 15.33
C ASP A 154 -8.62 8.80 15.83
N GLY A 155 -8.35 7.89 14.90
CA GLY A 155 -8.08 6.49 15.20
C GLY A 155 -9.28 5.68 15.71
N ALA A 156 -10.47 6.28 15.70
CA ALA A 156 -11.72 5.58 16.07
C ALA A 156 -12.58 5.23 14.85
N LYS A 157 -12.52 6.06 13.80
CA LYS A 157 -13.37 5.93 12.62
C LYS A 157 -12.67 5.34 11.42
N SER A 158 -11.43 5.75 11.17
CA SER A 158 -10.70 5.29 9.99
C SER A 158 -9.22 5.61 10.04
N PHE A 159 -8.47 4.83 9.27
CA PHE A 159 -7.10 5.08 8.86
C PHE A 159 -6.88 4.45 7.49
N TRP A 160 -5.82 4.84 6.79
CA TRP A 160 -5.36 4.14 5.60
C TRP A 160 -3.94 4.53 5.21
N SER A 161 -3.26 3.63 4.53
CA SER A 161 -1.96 3.91 3.93
C SER A 161 -1.91 3.32 2.53
N GLY A 162 -1.47 4.13 1.59
CA GLY A 162 -1.22 3.77 0.21
C GLY A 162 0.24 3.91 -0.17
N ILE A 163 0.63 3.22 -1.24
CA ILE A 163 1.94 3.35 -1.86
C ILE A 163 1.76 4.04 -3.20
N GLU A 164 2.42 5.18 -3.39
CA GLU A 164 2.24 5.96 -4.61
C GLU A 164 3.56 6.49 -5.21
N PRO A 165 3.58 6.80 -6.54
CA PRO A 165 4.76 7.30 -7.24
C PRO A 165 5.02 8.79 -6.99
N PHE A 166 4.42 9.38 -6.01
CA PHE A 166 4.53 10.76 -5.52
C PHE A 166 4.69 11.83 -6.61
N GLY A 167 3.61 12.09 -7.35
CA GLY A 167 3.46 13.21 -8.27
C GLY A 167 4.51 13.24 -9.40
N LYS A 168 5.00 14.43 -9.72
CA LYS A 168 5.98 14.63 -10.80
C LYS A 168 7.33 13.94 -10.59
N ARG A 169 7.64 13.55 -9.35
CA ARG A 169 8.95 12.99 -9.01
C ARG A 169 9.13 11.57 -9.48
N TRP A 170 8.04 10.82 -9.65
CA TRP A 170 8.07 9.40 -9.98
C TRP A 170 9.03 8.62 -9.08
N THR A 171 8.85 8.83 -7.75
CA THR A 171 9.55 8.14 -6.68
C THR A 171 8.55 7.50 -5.77
N TRP A 172 8.79 6.25 -5.39
CA TRP A 172 7.91 5.56 -4.46
C TRP A 172 7.96 6.18 -3.08
N ASP A 173 6.79 6.41 -2.49
CA ASP A 173 6.62 6.84 -1.10
C ASP A 173 5.25 6.39 -0.58
N TYR A 174 5.06 6.52 0.73
CA TYR A 174 3.77 6.34 1.37
C TYR A 174 2.91 7.59 1.24
N TYR A 175 1.61 7.37 1.31
CA TYR A 175 0.60 8.39 1.53
C TYR A 175 -0.33 7.88 2.65
N THR A 176 -0.07 8.33 3.88
CA THR A 176 -0.58 7.70 5.10
C THR A 176 -1.44 8.64 5.93
N TYR A 177 -2.65 8.20 6.28
CA TYR A 177 -3.54 8.84 7.25
C TYR A 177 -3.56 8.02 8.54
N TRP A 178 -3.15 8.63 9.64
CA TRP A 178 -2.98 8.02 10.96
C TRP A 178 -3.16 9.05 12.08
N CYS A 179 -3.21 8.62 13.37
CA CYS A 179 -3.59 9.49 14.48
C CYS A 179 -2.66 10.71 14.68
N GLU A 180 -1.34 10.51 14.60
CA GLU A 180 -0.34 11.56 14.81
C GLU A 180 0.15 12.19 13.52
N MET A 181 -0.66 12.14 12.46
CA MET A 181 -0.27 12.74 11.18
C MET A 181 -0.02 14.24 11.31
N GLY A 182 1.10 14.68 10.74
CA GLY A 182 1.45 16.09 10.70
C GLY A 182 0.68 16.85 9.64
N GLY A 183 0.37 18.12 9.92
CA GLY A 183 -0.29 19.02 8.96
C GLY A 183 0.67 19.60 7.94
N SER A 184 0.18 19.86 6.73
CA SER A 184 0.93 20.47 5.63
C SER A 184 0.86 21.99 5.67
N PRO A 185 1.99 22.71 5.45
CA PRO A 185 1.96 24.15 5.25
C PRO A 185 1.14 24.54 4.00
N PRO A 186 0.64 25.77 3.91
CA PRO A 186 0.72 26.85 4.93
C PRO A 186 -0.42 26.81 5.95
N ARG A 187 -1.48 26.04 5.73
CA ARG A 187 -2.72 26.10 6.49
C ARG A 187 -2.83 25.04 7.61
N GLY A 188 -1.83 24.14 7.72
CA GLY A 188 -1.87 23.04 8.66
C GLY A 188 -2.91 21.95 8.36
N GLN A 189 -3.45 21.94 7.15
CA GLN A 189 -4.34 20.88 6.69
C GLN A 189 -3.61 19.54 6.70
N THR A 190 -4.31 18.48 7.07
CA THR A 190 -3.73 17.14 7.11
C THR A 190 -3.96 16.43 5.78
N TRP A 191 -2.90 16.35 5.00
CA TRP A 191 -2.78 15.50 3.83
C TRP A 191 -1.97 14.26 4.21
N GLY A 192 -2.10 13.20 3.46
CA GLY A 192 -1.36 11.98 3.75
C GLY A 192 0.13 12.20 3.96
N ASN A 193 0.68 11.61 5.01
CA ASN A 193 2.09 11.76 5.36
C ASN A 193 2.98 10.83 4.53
N SER A 194 4.14 11.34 4.13
CA SER A 194 5.19 10.58 3.44
C SER A 194 6.32 10.22 4.40
N PHE A 195 7.02 9.10 4.14
CA PHE A 195 7.96 8.52 5.09
C PHE A 195 9.32 8.13 4.49
N ILE A 196 9.44 7.96 3.17
CA ILE A 196 10.65 7.43 2.56
C ILE A 196 11.58 8.53 2.06
N HIS A 197 11.07 9.44 1.22
CA HIS A 197 11.81 10.56 0.62
C HIS A 197 13.10 10.18 -0.12
N ASP A 198 13.26 8.91 -0.50
CA ASP A 198 14.42 8.46 -1.25
C ASP A 198 14.29 8.81 -2.74
N LYS A 199 15.08 9.79 -3.18
CA LYS A 199 15.10 10.22 -4.59
C LYS A 199 15.62 9.14 -5.54
N SER A 200 16.34 8.15 -5.06
CA SER A 200 16.86 7.02 -5.85
C SER A 200 15.80 5.96 -6.12
N LEU A 201 14.72 5.93 -5.34
CA LEU A 201 13.65 4.94 -5.42
C LEU A 201 12.68 5.27 -6.57
N LYS A 202 13.22 5.30 -7.79
CA LYS A 202 12.49 5.69 -9.00
C LYS A 202 11.52 4.63 -9.49
N VAL A 203 10.34 5.09 -9.91
CA VAL A 203 9.37 4.29 -10.65
C VAL A 203 9.90 4.04 -12.05
N LYS A 204 10.00 2.77 -12.44
CA LYS A 204 10.44 2.35 -13.78
C LYS A 204 9.23 2.21 -14.70
N LYS A 205 8.86 3.27 -15.41
CA LYS A 205 7.79 3.22 -16.41
C LYS A 205 8.10 2.20 -17.50
N GLY A 206 7.06 1.68 -18.16
CA GLY A 206 7.18 0.67 -19.21
C GLY A 206 7.48 -0.74 -18.71
N LYS A 207 7.70 -0.93 -17.40
CA LYS A 207 8.05 -2.23 -16.82
C LYS A 207 7.06 -2.62 -15.72
N TRP A 208 6.81 -3.91 -15.59
CA TRP A 208 6.11 -4.48 -14.46
C TRP A 208 6.99 -4.38 -13.20
N ILE A 209 6.38 -3.97 -12.11
CA ILE A 209 7.01 -3.78 -10.80
C ILE A 209 6.15 -4.53 -9.79
N CYS A 210 6.78 -5.37 -8.98
CA CYS A 210 6.13 -6.02 -7.85
C CYS A 210 6.19 -5.08 -6.64
N ILE A 211 5.04 -4.70 -6.11
CA ILE A 211 4.91 -3.93 -4.89
C ILE A 211 4.25 -4.79 -3.82
N GLU A 212 4.79 -4.77 -2.62
CA GLU A 212 4.14 -5.37 -1.47
C GLU A 212 4.18 -4.40 -0.30
N GLN A 213 3.04 -4.25 0.37
CA GLN A 213 2.86 -3.41 1.55
C GLN A 213 2.39 -4.28 2.72
N MET A 214 2.88 -3.99 3.91
CA MET A 214 2.37 -4.52 5.17
C MET A 214 1.86 -3.39 6.05
N ILE A 215 0.73 -3.63 6.73
CA ILE A 215 0.27 -2.86 7.89
C ILE A 215 0.06 -3.83 9.04
N LYS A 216 0.56 -3.46 10.23
CA LYS A 216 0.30 -4.11 11.50
C LYS A 216 -0.30 -3.10 12.46
N MET A 217 -1.43 -3.46 13.05
CA MET A 217 -2.14 -2.60 14.00
C MET A 217 -1.33 -2.40 15.28
N ASN A 218 -1.59 -1.31 15.95
CA ASN A 218 -1.07 -1.07 17.30
C ASN A 218 -1.97 -1.72 18.36
N ASP A 219 -1.38 -2.07 19.49
CA ASP A 219 -2.13 -2.39 20.70
C ASP A 219 -2.84 -1.14 21.23
N ILE A 220 -4.05 -1.30 21.79
CA ILE A 220 -4.82 -0.17 22.30
C ILE A 220 -4.04 0.52 23.42
N GLY A 221 -3.86 1.82 23.28
CA GLY A 221 -3.07 2.64 24.22
C GLY A 221 -1.59 2.74 23.89
N ASP A 222 -1.06 1.95 22.94
CA ASP A 222 0.34 2.01 22.51
C ASP A 222 0.48 2.62 21.10
N THR A 223 1.74 2.83 20.67
CA THR A 223 2.15 3.33 19.36
C THR A 223 3.00 2.30 18.61
N ASN A 224 2.79 1.02 18.86
CA ASN A 224 3.61 -0.08 18.32
C ASN A 224 3.11 -0.63 16.98
N GLY A 225 2.23 0.08 16.30
CA GLY A 225 1.83 -0.23 14.93
C GLY A 225 2.98 -0.05 13.94
N GLU A 226 2.94 -0.81 12.86
CA GLU A 226 4.01 -0.87 11.87
C GLU A 226 3.47 -0.74 10.45
N GLN A 227 4.33 -0.28 9.53
CA GLN A 227 4.15 -0.48 8.10
C GLN A 227 5.47 -0.78 7.40
N ALA A 228 5.41 -1.53 6.31
CA ALA A 228 6.57 -1.86 5.52
C ALA A 228 6.25 -1.88 4.02
N LEU A 229 7.29 -1.69 3.20
CA LEU A 229 7.22 -1.68 1.75
C LEU A 229 8.33 -2.53 1.15
N TRP A 230 7.96 -3.40 0.23
CA TRP A 230 8.90 -4.10 -0.65
C TRP A 230 8.67 -3.69 -2.10
N ILE A 231 9.75 -3.61 -2.85
CA ILE A 231 9.75 -3.42 -4.30
C ILE A 231 10.58 -4.53 -4.93
N ASP A 232 9.99 -5.26 -5.86
CA ASP A 232 10.59 -6.43 -6.50
C ASP A 232 11.20 -7.42 -5.48
N GLY A 233 10.46 -7.68 -4.38
CA GLY A 233 10.85 -8.58 -3.29
C GLY A 233 11.95 -8.05 -2.36
N LYS A 234 12.42 -6.82 -2.56
CA LYS A 234 13.41 -6.19 -1.67
C LYS A 234 12.71 -5.28 -0.66
N LEU A 235 12.95 -5.51 0.63
CA LEU A 235 12.50 -4.60 1.69
C LEU A 235 13.19 -3.24 1.52
N VAL A 236 12.42 -2.19 1.26
CA VAL A 236 12.91 -0.83 1.04
C VAL A 236 12.57 0.12 2.19
N SER A 237 11.55 -0.18 2.96
CA SER A 237 11.14 0.59 4.13
C SER A 237 10.45 -0.28 5.15
N HIS A 238 10.80 -0.12 6.43
CA HIS A 238 10.10 -0.68 7.57
C HIS A 238 10.09 0.38 8.67
N LEU A 239 8.89 0.74 9.11
CA LEU A 239 8.67 1.75 10.14
C LEU A 239 7.86 1.13 11.29
N GLY A 240 8.38 1.28 12.51
CA GLY A 240 7.77 0.78 13.73
C GLY A 240 8.34 1.46 14.96
N LYS A 241 7.87 1.07 16.14
CA LYS A 241 8.31 1.63 17.42
C LYS A 241 9.81 1.44 17.61
N GLY A 242 10.54 2.56 17.71
CA GLY A 242 11.99 2.55 17.93
C GLY A 242 12.83 2.59 16.64
N PHE A 243 12.22 2.43 15.48
CA PHE A 243 12.95 2.47 14.21
C PHE A 243 12.12 3.03 13.05
N PRO A 244 12.70 3.74 12.05
CA PRO A 244 14.07 4.28 12.10
C PRO A 244 14.18 5.45 13.07
N LYS A 245 15.37 5.98 13.29
CA LYS A 245 15.57 7.29 13.91
C LYS A 245 15.23 8.37 12.91
N GLY A 246 14.54 9.41 13.36
CA GLY A 246 14.15 10.51 12.52
C GLY A 246 13.17 11.47 13.21
N ARG A 247 12.58 12.36 12.44
CA ARG A 247 11.57 13.32 12.92
C ARG A 247 10.47 13.50 11.90
N LEU A 248 9.24 13.68 12.38
CA LEU A 248 8.17 14.17 11.55
C LEU A 248 8.30 15.69 11.45
N VAL A 249 8.49 16.20 10.24
CA VAL A 249 8.53 17.63 9.93
C VAL A 249 7.37 17.93 9.00
N PHE A 250 6.35 18.59 9.53
CA PHE A 250 5.07 18.75 8.87
C PHE A 250 4.48 17.37 8.46
N ASP A 251 4.14 17.22 7.20
CA ASP A 251 3.59 16.01 6.58
C ASP A 251 4.65 14.96 6.19
N LYS A 252 5.92 15.14 6.59
CA LYS A 252 7.04 14.31 6.14
C LYS A 252 7.85 13.77 7.29
N PHE A 253 8.02 12.45 7.33
CA PHE A 253 9.02 11.84 8.19
C PHE A 253 10.39 11.96 7.50
N GLN A 254 11.39 12.45 8.24
CA GLN A 254 12.76 12.58 7.79
C GLN A 254 13.60 11.53 8.53
N PRO A 255 13.90 10.37 7.90
CA PRO A 255 14.76 9.37 8.50
C PRO A 255 16.22 9.82 8.43
N GLY A 256 17.04 9.40 9.40
CA GLY A 256 18.47 9.51 9.33
C GLY A 256 19.16 10.50 10.27
N ARG A 257 20.45 10.67 10.05
CA ARG A 257 21.36 11.40 10.95
C ARG A 257 21.23 12.91 10.86
N SER A 258 20.92 13.42 9.72
CA SER A 258 20.66 14.83 9.45
C SER A 258 19.45 14.90 8.56
N GLY A 259 18.27 14.79 9.13
CA GLY A 259 17.06 15.00 8.35
C GLY A 259 17.01 16.44 7.87
N ASP A 260 16.95 16.66 6.56
CA ASP A 260 16.57 17.96 6.04
C ASP A 260 15.09 18.17 6.34
N GLY A 261 14.77 19.23 7.05
CA GLY A 261 13.41 19.68 7.29
C GLY A 261 12.87 20.41 6.07
N VAL A 262 11.57 20.48 5.99
CA VAL A 262 10.88 21.22 4.93
C VAL A 262 9.98 22.26 5.56
N ARG A 263 10.16 23.52 5.17
CA ARG A 263 9.21 24.60 5.47
C ARG A 263 8.61 25.15 4.19
N TRP A 264 7.39 25.60 4.30
CA TRP A 264 6.71 26.22 3.18
C TRP A 264 7.12 27.70 3.05
N ASN A 265 7.59 28.08 1.88
CA ASN A 265 7.78 29.47 1.52
C ASN A 265 6.50 29.99 0.89
N GLN A 266 5.73 30.75 1.67
CA GLN A 266 4.45 31.30 1.20
C GLN A 266 4.62 32.32 0.07
N LYS A 267 5.72 33.06 0.07
CA LYS A 267 5.97 34.12 -0.89
C LYS A 267 6.22 33.58 -2.30
N GLU A 268 6.94 32.46 -2.38
CA GLU A 268 7.32 31.83 -3.64
C GLU A 268 6.43 30.62 -3.98
N ASN A 269 5.52 30.27 -3.09
CA ASN A 269 4.70 29.05 -3.20
C ASN A 269 5.53 27.78 -3.39
N THR A 270 6.68 27.71 -2.71
CA THR A 270 7.66 26.63 -2.80
C THR A 270 7.95 26.01 -1.44
N ARG A 271 8.65 24.91 -1.43
CA ARG A 271 9.14 24.25 -0.21
C ARG A 271 10.62 24.48 -0.05
N ASP A 272 10.99 25.18 1.00
CA ASP A 272 12.36 25.34 1.41
C ASP A 272 12.81 24.16 2.23
N TYR A 273 14.01 23.68 1.97
CA TYR A 273 14.65 22.63 2.76
C TYR A 273 15.59 23.28 3.78
N PHE A 274 15.58 22.79 4.99
CA PHE A 274 16.50 23.22 6.04
C PHE A 274 17.06 22.00 6.79
N LYS A 275 18.29 22.11 7.26
CA LYS A 275 18.90 21.06 8.05
C LYS A 275 18.23 20.94 9.42
N VAL A 276 17.85 19.73 9.76
CA VAL A 276 17.39 19.38 11.11
C VAL A 276 18.62 19.03 11.94
N PRO A 277 18.74 19.47 13.21
CA PRO A 277 19.85 19.12 14.08
C PRO A 277 20.06 17.60 14.13
N GLU A 278 21.33 17.18 14.15
CA GLU A 278 21.71 15.78 14.29
C GLU A 278 21.04 15.12 15.51
N GLY A 279 20.75 13.84 15.42
CA GLY A 279 20.21 13.07 16.54
C GLY A 279 18.70 13.03 16.60
N GLY A 280 18.01 12.68 15.49
CA GLY A 280 16.59 12.36 15.54
C GLY A 280 16.27 11.32 16.61
N SER A 281 15.11 11.45 17.24
CA SER A 281 14.58 10.46 18.17
C SER A 281 14.21 9.17 17.43
N PRO A 282 14.23 8.02 18.10
CA PRO A 282 13.58 6.83 17.56
C PRO A 282 12.13 7.14 17.14
N PHE A 283 11.68 6.56 16.03
CA PHE A 283 10.30 6.69 15.60
C PHE A 283 9.38 6.11 16.67
N ALA A 284 8.30 6.82 17.01
CA ALA A 284 7.39 6.39 18.07
C ALA A 284 6.56 5.16 17.68
N GLY A 285 6.51 4.81 16.38
CA GLY A 285 5.62 3.82 15.83
C GLY A 285 4.29 4.43 15.40
N PHE A 286 3.42 3.62 14.80
CA PHE A 286 2.11 4.08 14.38
C PHE A 286 1.06 3.82 15.45
N ARG A 287 0.19 4.81 15.68
CA ARG A 287 -1.11 4.63 16.28
C ARG A 287 -2.14 4.69 15.18
N TRP A 288 -2.51 3.52 14.65
CA TRP A 288 -3.55 3.39 13.63
C TRP A 288 -4.94 3.56 14.23
N ARG A 289 -5.11 3.08 15.47
CA ARG A 289 -6.38 3.03 16.17
C ARG A 289 -6.28 3.43 17.63
N THR A 290 -7.40 3.95 18.15
CA THR A 290 -7.63 4.25 19.57
C THR A 290 -8.72 3.38 20.18
N VAL A 291 -9.44 2.61 19.36
CA VAL A 291 -10.52 1.68 19.74
C VAL A 291 -10.30 0.31 19.08
N PRO A 292 -10.69 -0.79 19.76
CA PRO A 292 -10.43 -2.14 19.24
C PRO A 292 -11.26 -2.51 18.01
N GLU A 293 -12.37 -1.82 17.76
CA GLU A 293 -13.26 -2.07 16.62
C GLU A 293 -12.67 -1.58 15.29
N LEU A 294 -11.69 -0.67 15.32
CA LEU A 294 -11.03 -0.22 14.11
C LEU A 294 -9.84 -1.13 13.77
N ASN A 295 -10.00 -1.93 12.73
CA ASN A 295 -9.03 -2.90 12.23
C ASN A 295 -8.83 -2.75 10.73
N ILE A 296 -7.83 -3.41 10.14
CA ILE A 296 -7.65 -3.43 8.69
C ILE A 296 -8.81 -4.18 8.06
N ASN A 297 -9.60 -3.54 7.19
CA ASN A 297 -10.80 -4.16 6.63
C ASN A 297 -11.16 -3.75 5.21
N PHE A 298 -10.28 -3.05 4.48
CA PHE A 298 -10.51 -2.76 3.08
C PHE A 298 -9.25 -2.75 2.22
N LEU A 299 -9.46 -3.00 0.93
CA LEU A 299 -8.51 -2.83 -0.16
C LEU A 299 -9.09 -1.84 -1.17
N TRP A 300 -8.26 -0.88 -1.61
CA TRP A 300 -8.64 0.10 -2.60
C TRP A 300 -7.54 0.24 -3.67
N LEU A 301 -7.86 -0.12 -4.91
CA LEU A 301 -7.02 0.08 -6.09
C LEU A 301 -7.53 1.32 -6.84
N TYR A 302 -6.64 2.28 -7.17
CA TYR A 302 -7.08 3.46 -7.90
C TYR A 302 -5.96 4.21 -8.60
N VAL A 303 -6.35 4.99 -9.59
CA VAL A 303 -5.56 6.06 -10.20
C VAL A 303 -6.39 7.34 -10.11
N TYR A 304 -5.74 8.45 -9.73
CA TYR A 304 -6.44 9.72 -9.55
C TYR A 304 -5.63 10.89 -10.08
N THR A 305 -6.32 11.82 -10.77
CA THR A 305 -5.76 13.09 -11.21
C THR A 305 -6.83 14.18 -11.27
N GLU A 306 -6.42 15.40 -11.00
CA GLU A 306 -7.21 16.63 -11.21
C GLU A 306 -6.90 17.30 -12.55
N LYS A 307 -5.99 16.72 -13.35
CA LYS A 307 -5.60 17.29 -14.65
C LYS A 307 -6.76 17.26 -15.65
N PRO A 308 -6.82 18.20 -16.59
CA PRO A 308 -7.86 18.27 -17.59
C PRO A 308 -7.90 17.04 -18.49
N ALA A 309 -8.96 16.89 -19.27
CA ALA A 309 -9.05 15.89 -20.32
C ALA A 309 -7.85 16.00 -21.27
N GLY A 310 -7.35 14.84 -21.73
CA GLY A 310 -6.14 14.75 -22.57
C GLY A 310 -4.84 14.55 -21.78
N HIS A 311 -4.82 14.75 -20.44
CA HIS A 311 -3.70 14.31 -19.62
C HIS A 311 -3.73 12.78 -19.54
N ARG A 312 -2.76 12.13 -20.17
CA ARG A 312 -2.76 10.68 -20.33
C ARG A 312 -2.35 9.97 -19.04
N ILE A 313 -3.21 9.08 -18.56
CA ILE A 313 -2.91 8.14 -17.50
C ILE A 313 -3.28 6.75 -18.00
N LYS A 314 -2.29 5.87 -18.02
CA LYS A 314 -2.47 4.50 -18.44
C LYS A 314 -1.65 3.59 -17.54
N VAL A 315 -2.34 2.75 -16.76
CA VAL A 315 -1.76 1.90 -15.71
C VAL A 315 -2.38 0.53 -15.78
N TRP A 316 -1.57 -0.51 -15.64
CA TRP A 316 -2.00 -1.90 -15.51
C TRP A 316 -1.77 -2.40 -14.10
N PHE A 317 -2.72 -3.19 -13.59
CA PHE A 317 -2.62 -3.94 -12.34
C PHE A 317 -2.78 -5.43 -12.62
N ASP A 318 -2.04 -6.26 -11.89
CA ASP A 318 -2.16 -7.71 -11.98
C ASP A 318 -1.76 -8.40 -10.68
N ASP A 319 -2.15 -9.67 -10.54
CA ASP A 319 -1.74 -10.59 -9.48
C ASP A 319 -1.84 -9.95 -8.07
N VAL A 320 -2.99 -9.38 -7.75
CA VAL A 320 -3.24 -8.76 -6.44
C VAL A 320 -3.57 -9.84 -5.42
N ILE A 321 -2.76 -9.96 -4.38
CA ILE A 321 -2.97 -10.93 -3.29
C ILE A 321 -2.95 -10.20 -1.96
N VAL A 322 -3.92 -10.52 -1.12
CA VAL A 322 -3.96 -10.12 0.30
C VAL A 322 -3.74 -11.35 1.16
N ALA A 323 -2.82 -11.28 2.09
CA ALA A 323 -2.47 -12.38 2.99
C ALA A 323 -2.12 -11.89 4.39
N THR A 324 -2.10 -12.81 5.35
CA THR A 324 -1.69 -12.54 6.74
C THR A 324 -0.17 -12.64 6.93
N GLU A 325 0.55 -13.12 5.92
CA GLU A 325 2.01 -13.25 5.90
C GLU A 325 2.60 -12.68 4.61
N TYR A 326 3.92 -12.45 4.61
CA TYR A 326 4.67 -11.96 3.47
C TYR A 326 4.53 -12.88 2.26
N ILE A 327 4.10 -12.31 1.14
CA ILE A 327 3.75 -13.05 -0.08
C ILE A 327 4.98 -13.23 -0.97
N GLY A 328 5.73 -12.17 -1.18
CA GLY A 328 6.89 -12.15 -2.08
C GLY A 328 6.52 -12.08 -3.56
N PRO A 329 7.53 -11.88 -4.43
CA PRO A 329 7.32 -11.80 -5.87
C PRO A 329 6.98 -13.16 -6.48
N LEU A 330 6.32 -13.12 -7.65
CA LEU A 330 6.07 -14.29 -8.49
C LEU A 330 7.34 -15.11 -8.71
N VAL A 331 7.19 -16.41 -8.62
CA VAL A 331 8.24 -17.38 -8.97
C VAL A 331 7.85 -18.08 -10.26
N ALA A 332 8.77 -18.15 -11.21
CA ALA A 332 8.51 -18.83 -12.48
C ALA A 332 8.20 -20.32 -12.28
N LYS A 333 7.35 -20.88 -13.13
CA LYS A 333 7.24 -22.32 -13.26
C LYS A 333 8.58 -22.88 -13.81
N LYS A 334 9.05 -23.95 -13.20
CA LYS A 334 10.19 -24.72 -13.71
C LYS A 334 9.81 -25.51 -14.94
#